data_0209426b417748abff0b4936748e00be
#
_entry.id   0209426b417748abff0b4936748e00be
#
_cell.length_a   1.000
_cell.length_b   1.000
_cell.length_c   1.000
_cell.angle_alpha   90.00
_cell.angle_beta   90.00
_cell.angle_gamma   90.00
#
_symmetry.space_group_name_H-M   'P 1'
#
loop_
_entity.id
_entity.type
_entity.pdbx_description
1 polymer ?
#
loop_
_entity_poly.entity_id
_entity_poly.type
_entity_poly.pdbx_seq_one_letter_code
_entity_poly.pdbx_strand_id
1 'polypeptide(L)'
;VSQEEAIKTQWAQVENQLQRRNDLIPNLVETTKGFAQQEQSVFQAIADSRAKLAGAQTPEQKISAANDQTSALSRLLVVVENYPTLKSDATFSRLMDELAGTENRIAVERMRYNEKVQTYNTSTRQFPANLTAKMFGFKQHAFFEAPPEAAKAPKVSFGKS
;
A
#
# COMPACT_ATOMS: atom_id res chain seq x y z
N VAL A 1 4.92 -4.83 26.61
CA VAL A 1 3.88 -3.80 26.46
C VAL A 1 4.34 -2.71 25.51
N SER A 2 5.52 -2.16 25.75
CA SER A 2 5.99 -1.07 24.93
C SER A 2 6.20 -1.49 23.46
N GLN A 3 6.59 -2.74 23.22
CA GLN A 3 6.77 -3.23 21.86
C GLN A 3 5.44 -3.39 21.14
N GLU A 4 4.41 -3.86 21.84
CA GLU A 4 3.07 -3.94 21.27
C GLU A 4 2.52 -2.56 20.96
N GLU A 5 2.73 -1.60 21.86
CA GLU A 5 2.29 -0.24 21.64
C GLU A 5 3.04 0.39 20.46
N ALA A 6 4.34 0.11 20.34
CA ALA A 6 5.13 0.62 19.23
C ALA A 6 4.61 0.09 17.89
N ILE A 7 4.22 -1.18 17.83
CA ILE A 7 3.65 -1.77 16.64
C ILE A 7 2.33 -1.07 16.28
N LYS A 8 1.46 -0.87 17.26
CA LYS A 8 0.18 -0.20 17.03
C LYS A 8 0.36 1.23 16.52
N THR A 9 1.28 1.96 17.13
CA THR A 9 1.56 3.33 16.73
C THR A 9 2.11 3.38 15.31
N GLN A 10 3.03 2.48 15.00
CA GLN A 10 3.62 2.43 13.67
C GLN A 10 2.60 1.99 12.64
N TRP A 11 1.73 1.05 12.99
CA TRP A 11 0.66 0.62 12.10
C TRP A 11 -0.26 1.78 11.75
N ALA A 12 -0.57 2.65 12.71
CA ALA A 12 -1.38 3.83 12.45
C ALA A 12 -0.73 4.72 11.40
N GLN A 13 0.60 4.82 11.41
CA GLN A 13 1.31 5.58 10.38
C GLN A 13 1.16 4.94 9.00
N VAL A 14 1.23 3.61 8.94
CA VAL A 14 0.97 2.90 7.69
C VAL A 14 -0.44 3.19 7.20
N GLU A 15 -1.42 3.05 8.08
CA GLU A 15 -2.83 3.28 7.73
C GLU A 15 -3.06 4.69 7.20
N ASN A 16 -2.42 5.69 7.81
CA ASN A 16 -2.56 7.06 7.36
C ASN A 16 -2.10 7.22 5.91
N GLN A 17 -1.00 6.59 5.55
CA GLN A 17 -0.50 6.69 4.19
C GLN A 17 -1.35 5.89 3.21
N LEU A 18 -1.86 4.73 3.62
CA LEU A 18 -2.77 3.95 2.79
C LEU A 18 -4.07 4.72 2.52
N GLN A 19 -4.59 5.38 3.55
CA GLN A 19 -5.79 6.19 3.40
C GLN A 19 -5.53 7.37 2.45
N ARG A 20 -4.38 7.99 2.57
CA ARG A 20 -3.99 9.09 1.70
C ARG A 20 -3.93 8.63 0.24
N ARG A 21 -3.33 7.46 0.00
CA ARG A 21 -3.31 6.89 -1.36
C ARG A 21 -4.72 6.62 -1.85
N ASN A 22 -5.55 6.03 -0.99
CA ASN A 22 -6.93 5.71 -1.35
C ASN A 22 -7.72 6.97 -1.73
N ASP A 23 -7.42 8.08 -1.07
CA ASP A 23 -8.12 9.35 -1.33
C ASP A 23 -7.67 10.02 -2.62
N LEU A 24 -6.45 9.73 -3.09
CA LEU A 24 -5.95 10.29 -4.35
C LEU A 24 -6.54 9.58 -5.57
N ILE A 25 -6.94 8.34 -5.41
CA ILE A 25 -7.32 7.49 -6.54
C ILE A 25 -8.53 7.99 -7.31
N PRO A 26 -9.62 8.49 -6.68
CA PRO A 26 -10.76 8.95 -7.46
C PRO A 26 -10.42 10.01 -8.49
N ASN A 27 -9.60 10.98 -8.12
CA ASN A 27 -9.20 12.03 -9.05
C ASN A 27 -8.32 11.47 -10.17
N LEU A 28 -7.44 10.54 -9.83
CA LEU A 28 -6.58 9.90 -10.81
C LEU A 28 -7.41 9.10 -11.81
N VAL A 29 -8.39 8.34 -11.32
CA VAL A 29 -9.26 7.54 -12.18
C VAL A 29 -10.09 8.43 -13.09
N GLU A 30 -10.67 9.49 -12.55
CA GLU A 30 -11.48 10.39 -13.37
C GLU A 30 -10.66 11.04 -14.49
N THR A 31 -9.46 11.48 -14.17
CA THR A 31 -8.57 12.06 -15.17
C THR A 31 -8.21 11.02 -16.23
N THR A 32 -7.91 9.80 -15.81
CA THR A 32 -7.53 8.72 -16.73
C THR A 32 -8.71 8.35 -17.63
N LYS A 33 -9.92 8.28 -17.07
CA LYS A 33 -11.11 7.93 -17.85
C LYS A 33 -11.37 8.90 -18.98
N GLY A 34 -10.99 10.15 -18.82
CA GLY A 34 -11.13 11.13 -19.88
C GLY A 34 -10.33 10.79 -21.12
N PHE A 35 -9.30 9.97 -21.00
CA PHE A 35 -8.41 9.61 -22.10
C PHE A 35 -8.50 8.13 -22.49
N ALA A 36 -8.93 7.26 -21.59
CA ALA A 36 -8.83 5.82 -21.78
C ALA A 36 -10.10 5.10 -21.31
N GLN A 37 -11.26 5.53 -21.81
CA GLN A 37 -12.55 4.98 -21.36
C GLN A 37 -12.69 3.48 -21.58
N GLN A 38 -12.03 2.92 -22.59
CA GLN A 38 -12.18 1.50 -22.91
C GLN A 38 -11.46 0.56 -21.93
N GLU A 39 -10.67 1.11 -21.01
CA GLU A 39 -9.89 0.28 -20.07
C GLU A 39 -10.70 -0.06 -18.83
N GLN A 40 -11.91 -0.56 -19.02
CA GLN A 40 -12.86 -0.79 -17.93
C GLN A 40 -12.36 -1.81 -16.90
N SER A 41 -11.66 -2.85 -17.34
CA SER A 41 -11.19 -3.89 -16.41
C SER A 41 -10.19 -3.34 -15.41
N VAL A 42 -9.35 -2.40 -15.83
CA VAL A 42 -8.38 -1.77 -14.94
C VAL A 42 -9.10 -0.88 -13.93
N PHE A 43 -10.05 -0.09 -14.38
CA PHE A 43 -10.83 0.77 -13.49
C PHE A 43 -11.63 -0.04 -12.48
N GLN A 44 -12.17 -1.19 -12.91
CA GLN A 44 -12.90 -2.06 -12.02
C GLN A 44 -11.97 -2.67 -10.96
N ALA A 45 -10.77 -3.08 -11.35
CA ALA A 45 -9.80 -3.62 -10.41
C ALA A 45 -9.42 -2.57 -9.35
N ILE A 46 -9.28 -1.32 -9.76
CA ILE A 46 -8.97 -0.24 -8.84
C ILE A 46 -10.15 0.00 -7.90
N ALA A 47 -11.36 0.04 -8.43
CA ALA A 47 -12.56 0.23 -7.61
C ALA A 47 -12.73 -0.88 -6.59
N ASP A 48 -12.48 -2.13 -7.01
CA ASP A 48 -12.58 -3.29 -6.11
C ASP A 48 -11.56 -3.20 -4.98
N SER A 49 -10.32 -2.77 -5.30
CA SER A 49 -9.28 -2.65 -4.28
C SER A 49 -9.61 -1.55 -3.27
N ARG A 50 -10.22 -0.46 -3.74
CA ARG A 50 -10.64 0.62 -2.84
C ARG A 50 -11.73 0.15 -1.89
N ALA A 51 -12.71 -0.58 -2.42
CA ALA A 51 -13.79 -1.12 -1.60
C ALA A 51 -13.26 -2.11 -0.58
N LYS A 52 -12.33 -2.97 -1.01
CA LYS A 52 -11.73 -3.96 -0.13
C LYS A 52 -10.97 -3.29 1.01
N LEU A 53 -10.22 -2.25 0.71
CA LEU A 53 -9.47 -1.52 1.73
C LEU A 53 -10.42 -0.83 2.71
N ALA A 54 -11.48 -0.22 2.20
CA ALA A 54 -12.45 0.47 3.05
C ALA A 54 -13.17 -0.49 4.00
N GLY A 55 -13.39 -1.74 3.57
CA GLY A 55 -14.06 -2.75 4.38
C GLY A 55 -13.13 -3.56 5.27
N ALA A 56 -11.82 -3.39 5.13
CA ALA A 56 -10.85 -4.16 5.91
C ALA A 56 -10.83 -3.68 7.35
N GLN A 57 -10.77 -4.63 8.29
CA GLN A 57 -10.83 -4.32 9.71
C GLN A 57 -9.57 -4.74 10.46
N THR A 58 -8.83 -5.70 9.96
CA THR A 58 -7.62 -6.17 10.62
C THR A 58 -6.39 -5.74 9.82
N PRO A 59 -5.19 -5.67 10.45
CA PRO A 59 -3.98 -5.38 9.72
C PRO A 59 -3.75 -6.33 8.54
N GLU A 60 -4.01 -7.62 8.74
CA GLU A 60 -3.84 -8.61 7.67
C GLU A 60 -4.75 -8.30 6.48
N GLN A 61 -6.01 -7.96 6.77
CA GLN A 61 -6.95 -7.60 5.71
C GLN A 61 -6.53 -6.33 4.99
N LYS A 62 -6.04 -5.35 5.75
CA LYS A 62 -5.60 -4.09 5.17
C LYS A 62 -4.34 -4.27 4.32
N ILE A 63 -3.43 -5.13 4.76
CA ILE A 63 -2.24 -5.47 3.97
C ILE A 63 -2.64 -6.11 2.66
N SER A 64 -3.55 -7.08 2.71
CA SER A 64 -4.04 -7.74 1.50
C SER A 64 -4.69 -6.75 0.54
N ALA A 65 -5.56 -5.89 1.07
CA ALA A 65 -6.24 -4.88 0.26
C ALA A 65 -5.26 -3.87 -0.33
N ALA A 66 -4.26 -3.45 0.46
CA ALA A 66 -3.24 -2.52 -0.01
C ALA A 66 -2.41 -3.12 -1.13
N ASN A 67 -2.07 -4.41 -1.02
CA ASN A 67 -1.32 -5.09 -2.06
C ASN A 67 -2.14 -5.24 -3.34
N ASP A 68 -3.43 -5.53 -3.22
CA ASP A 68 -4.33 -5.56 -4.39
C ASP A 68 -4.39 -4.20 -5.06
N GLN A 69 -4.43 -3.14 -4.26
CA GLN A 69 -4.46 -1.78 -4.80
C GLN A 69 -3.16 -1.45 -5.51
N THR A 70 -2.02 -1.86 -4.95
CA THR A 70 -0.72 -1.67 -5.60
C THR A 70 -0.70 -2.37 -6.95
N SER A 71 -1.21 -3.60 -7.03
CA SER A 71 -1.26 -4.36 -8.28
C SER A 71 -2.16 -3.67 -9.30
N ALA A 72 -3.32 -3.19 -8.87
CA ALA A 72 -4.24 -2.50 -9.76
C ALA A 72 -3.65 -1.21 -10.31
N LEU A 73 -2.95 -0.46 -9.45
CA LEU A 73 -2.29 0.77 -9.89
C LEU A 73 -1.15 0.48 -10.86
N SER A 74 -0.43 -0.62 -10.66
CA SER A 74 0.62 -1.04 -11.60
C SER A 74 0.04 -1.33 -12.97
N ARG A 75 -1.13 -1.97 -13.02
CA ARG A 75 -1.81 -2.20 -14.30
C ARG A 75 -2.20 -0.91 -14.99
N LEU A 76 -2.66 0.07 -14.20
CA LEU A 76 -2.98 1.39 -14.74
C LEU A 76 -1.76 2.04 -15.39
N LEU A 77 -0.61 1.93 -14.75
CA LEU A 77 0.62 2.51 -15.29
C LEU A 77 1.02 1.88 -16.63
N VAL A 78 0.79 0.58 -16.77
CA VAL A 78 1.04 -0.09 -18.05
C VAL A 78 0.11 0.46 -19.12
N VAL A 79 -1.18 0.64 -18.78
CA VAL A 79 -2.15 1.20 -19.71
C VAL A 79 -1.77 2.61 -20.17
N VAL A 80 -1.31 3.42 -19.23
CA VAL A 80 -0.96 4.82 -19.52
C VAL A 80 0.08 4.94 -20.62
N GLU A 81 0.96 3.94 -20.75
CA GLU A 81 1.99 3.97 -21.80
C GLU A 81 1.39 4.00 -23.21
N ASN A 82 0.15 3.56 -23.37
CA ASN A 82 -0.54 3.57 -24.65
C ASN A 82 -1.32 4.85 -24.92
N TYR A 83 -1.25 5.82 -24.01
CA TYR A 83 -2.02 7.05 -24.11
C TYR A 83 -1.10 8.26 -23.91
N PRO A 84 -0.34 8.63 -24.96
CA PRO A 84 0.64 9.73 -24.81
C PRO A 84 0.03 11.06 -24.40
N THR A 85 -1.21 11.33 -24.83
CA THR A 85 -1.90 12.56 -24.47
C THR A 85 -2.17 12.60 -22.96
N LEU A 86 -2.54 11.45 -22.39
CA LEU A 86 -2.74 11.35 -20.95
C LEU A 86 -1.42 11.59 -20.21
N LYS A 87 -0.34 10.99 -20.69
CA LYS A 87 0.96 11.14 -20.04
C LYS A 87 1.40 12.59 -19.98
N SER A 88 1.04 13.39 -20.97
CA SER A 88 1.45 14.79 -21.04
C SER A 88 0.43 15.74 -20.38
N ASP A 89 -0.70 15.21 -19.89
CA ASP A 89 -1.70 16.04 -19.26
C ASP A 89 -1.19 16.58 -17.92
N ALA A 90 -1.35 17.88 -17.69
CA ALA A 90 -0.81 18.53 -16.50
C ALA A 90 -1.48 18.02 -15.22
N THR A 91 -2.78 17.80 -15.23
CA THR A 91 -3.49 17.30 -14.06
C THR A 91 -3.06 15.88 -13.74
N PHE A 92 -2.95 15.03 -14.75
CA PHE A 92 -2.49 13.66 -14.56
C PHE A 92 -1.07 13.65 -13.98
N SER A 93 -0.19 14.47 -14.55
CA SER A 93 1.20 14.54 -14.10
C SER A 93 1.29 14.95 -12.63
N ARG A 94 0.50 15.95 -12.22
CA ARG A 94 0.47 16.40 -10.84
C ARG A 94 -0.01 15.29 -9.91
N LEU A 95 -1.08 14.59 -10.32
CA LEU A 95 -1.62 13.49 -9.51
C LEU A 95 -0.62 12.35 -9.39
N MET A 96 0.12 12.08 -10.46
CA MET A 96 1.15 11.04 -10.41
C MET A 96 2.29 11.42 -9.48
N ASP A 97 2.65 12.70 -9.42
CA ASP A 97 3.68 13.15 -8.48
C ASP A 97 3.20 12.98 -7.04
N GLU A 98 1.94 13.31 -6.77
CA GLU A 98 1.37 13.10 -5.44
C GLU A 98 1.30 11.62 -5.09
N LEU A 99 0.94 10.79 -6.05
CA LEU A 99 0.90 9.35 -5.84
C LEU A 99 2.30 8.80 -5.54
N ALA A 100 3.30 9.25 -6.29
CA ALA A 100 4.68 8.82 -6.08
C ALA A 100 5.15 9.19 -4.67
N GLY A 101 4.84 10.40 -4.22
CA GLY A 101 5.18 10.82 -2.86
C GLY A 101 4.53 9.95 -1.81
N THR A 102 3.26 9.60 -2.03
CA THR A 102 2.53 8.73 -1.11
C THR A 102 3.11 7.32 -1.12
N GLU A 103 3.45 6.78 -2.30
CA GLU A 103 4.05 5.46 -2.40
C GLU A 103 5.38 5.40 -1.66
N ASN A 104 6.19 6.46 -1.76
CA ASN A 104 7.45 6.53 -1.02
C ASN A 104 7.20 6.52 0.49
N ARG A 105 6.19 7.24 0.95
CA ARG A 105 5.85 7.26 2.37
C ARG A 105 5.33 5.90 2.83
N ILE A 106 4.52 5.23 2.01
CA ILE A 106 4.05 3.88 2.32
C ILE A 106 5.25 2.95 2.47
N ALA A 107 6.22 3.03 1.55
CA ALA A 107 7.41 2.18 1.61
C ALA A 107 8.20 2.41 2.91
N VAL A 108 8.37 3.67 3.30
CA VAL A 108 9.10 4.00 4.52
C VAL A 108 8.35 3.49 5.76
N GLU A 109 7.05 3.76 5.84
CA GLU A 109 6.28 3.36 7.01
C GLU A 109 6.15 1.83 7.08
N ARG A 110 6.05 1.17 5.91
CA ARG A 110 6.05 -0.29 5.86
C ARG A 110 7.36 -0.86 6.40
N MET A 111 8.48 -0.28 5.99
CA MET A 111 9.78 -0.71 6.49
C MET A 111 9.86 -0.56 8.01
N ARG A 112 9.42 0.59 8.52
CA ARG A 112 9.43 0.84 9.96
C ARG A 112 8.51 -0.12 10.70
N TYR A 113 7.34 -0.40 10.13
CA TYR A 113 6.41 -1.36 10.71
C TYR A 113 7.05 -2.75 10.78
N ASN A 114 7.67 -3.18 9.67
CA ASN A 114 8.31 -4.50 9.63
C ASN A 114 9.46 -4.60 10.63
N GLU A 115 10.19 -3.52 10.84
CA GLU A 115 11.25 -3.48 11.86
C GLU A 115 10.67 -3.67 13.26
N LYS A 116 9.55 -3.01 13.55
CA LYS A 116 8.91 -3.17 14.85
C LYS A 116 8.39 -4.58 15.04
N VAL A 117 7.80 -5.15 13.99
CA VAL A 117 7.33 -6.54 14.03
C VAL A 117 8.49 -7.50 14.23
N GLN A 118 9.60 -7.27 13.54
CA GLN A 118 10.80 -8.11 13.69
C GLN A 118 11.30 -8.11 15.12
N THR A 119 11.40 -6.92 15.71
CA THR A 119 11.85 -6.78 17.09
C THR A 119 10.90 -7.51 18.04
N TYR A 120 9.60 -7.35 17.85
CA TYR A 120 8.60 -8.00 18.68
C TYR A 120 8.68 -9.53 18.54
N ASN A 121 8.71 -10.02 17.31
CA ASN A 121 8.75 -11.46 17.06
C ASN A 121 10.02 -12.10 17.64
N THR A 122 11.14 -11.43 17.49
CA THR A 122 12.40 -11.91 18.05
C THR A 122 12.30 -11.98 19.56
N SER A 123 11.76 -10.96 20.19
CA SER A 123 11.61 -10.90 21.63
C SER A 123 10.71 -12.02 22.16
N THR A 124 9.59 -12.29 21.47
CA THR A 124 8.65 -13.33 21.91
C THR A 124 9.18 -14.74 21.67
N ARG A 125 10.20 -14.91 20.83
CA ARG A 125 10.81 -16.21 20.58
C ARG A 125 11.92 -16.53 21.59
N GLN A 126 12.42 -15.54 22.29
CA GLN A 126 13.53 -15.75 23.24
C GLN A 126 12.98 -16.26 24.57
N PHE A 127 13.70 -17.21 25.17
CA PHE A 127 13.38 -17.67 26.50
C PHE A 127 13.92 -16.66 27.51
N PRO A 128 13.16 -16.29 28.57
CA PRO A 128 11.82 -16.76 28.91
C PRO A 128 10.68 -16.01 28.21
N ALA A 129 11.00 -15.04 27.37
CA ALA A 129 10.00 -14.20 26.72
C ALA A 129 9.03 -15.02 25.86
N ASN A 130 9.60 -16.00 25.12
CA ASN A 130 8.77 -16.87 24.29
C ASN A 130 7.75 -17.64 25.12
N LEU A 131 8.18 -18.19 26.24
CA LEU A 131 7.29 -18.93 27.13
C LEU A 131 6.21 -18.04 27.71
N THR A 132 6.59 -16.84 28.13
CA THR A 132 5.63 -15.87 28.67
C THR A 132 4.61 -15.47 27.63
N ALA A 133 5.05 -15.22 26.40
CA ALA A 133 4.15 -14.85 25.31
C ALA A 133 3.13 -15.95 25.06
N LYS A 134 3.55 -17.21 25.07
CA LYS A 134 2.63 -18.33 24.88
C LYS A 134 1.62 -18.42 26.01
N MET A 135 2.06 -18.21 27.23
CA MET A 135 1.17 -18.28 28.40
C MET A 135 0.10 -17.21 28.38
N PHE A 136 0.41 -16.02 27.89
CA PHE A 136 -0.51 -14.92 27.87
C PHE A 136 -1.18 -14.71 26.52
N GLY A 137 -0.97 -15.64 25.57
CA GLY A 137 -1.67 -15.59 24.30
C GLY A 137 -1.16 -14.54 23.33
N PHE A 138 0.03 -14.02 23.52
CA PHE A 138 0.62 -13.09 22.58
C PHE A 138 0.92 -13.80 21.28
N LYS A 139 0.59 -13.17 20.16
CA LYS A 139 0.80 -13.75 18.85
C LYS A 139 1.86 -12.95 18.09
N GLN A 140 2.55 -13.63 17.18
CA GLN A 140 3.43 -12.92 16.28
C GLN A 140 2.61 -12.13 15.28
N HIS A 141 3.13 -10.97 14.90
CA HIS A 141 2.46 -10.11 13.93
C HIS A 141 2.93 -10.43 12.52
N ALA A 142 2.05 -10.24 11.57
CA ALA A 142 2.36 -10.46 10.17
C ALA A 142 3.21 -9.31 9.62
N PHE A 143 4.15 -9.64 8.74
CA PHE A 143 4.90 -8.63 8.02
C PHE A 143 4.07 -8.05 6.88
N PHE A 144 4.34 -6.80 6.56
CA PHE A 144 3.76 -6.15 5.41
C PHE A 144 4.80 -6.21 4.29
N GLU A 145 4.55 -7.06 3.29
CA GLU A 145 5.44 -7.18 2.15
C GLU A 145 4.73 -6.73 0.89
N ALA A 146 5.50 -6.14 -0.03
CA ALA A 146 4.96 -5.70 -1.30
C ALA A 146 4.64 -6.92 -2.18
N PRO A 147 3.57 -6.85 -3.01
CA PRO A 147 3.27 -7.96 -3.90
C PRO A 147 4.33 -8.07 -5.01
N PRO A 148 4.51 -9.27 -5.60
CA PRO A 148 5.48 -9.45 -6.67
C PRO A 148 5.26 -8.50 -7.85
N GLU A 149 4.01 -8.16 -8.15
CA GLU A 149 3.69 -7.24 -9.23
C GLU A 149 4.30 -5.87 -8.99
N ALA A 150 4.28 -5.40 -7.73
CA ALA A 150 4.87 -4.12 -7.38
C ALA A 150 6.38 -4.12 -7.59
N ALA A 151 7.03 -5.24 -7.27
CA ALA A 151 8.48 -5.37 -7.45
C ALA A 151 8.86 -5.32 -8.93
N LYS A 152 7.98 -5.81 -9.80
CA LYS A 152 8.22 -5.84 -11.24
C LYS A 152 7.74 -4.58 -11.94
N ALA A 153 6.93 -3.76 -11.28
CA ALA A 153 6.40 -2.56 -11.89
C ALA A 153 7.53 -1.62 -12.23
N PRO A 154 7.41 -0.89 -13.35
CA PRO A 154 8.44 0.08 -13.70
C PRO A 154 8.43 1.21 -12.67
N LYS A 155 9.40 1.20 -11.80
CA LYS A 155 9.48 2.22 -10.75
C LYS A 155 9.61 3.61 -11.31
N VAL A 156 10.15 3.71 -12.50
CA VAL A 156 10.23 4.97 -13.21
C VAL A 156 8.88 5.63 -13.39
N SER A 157 7.81 4.86 -13.33
CA SER A 157 6.47 5.38 -13.49
C SER A 157 6.02 6.24 -12.32
N PHE A 158 6.70 6.14 -11.17
CA PHE A 158 6.34 6.91 -9.98
C PHE A 158 7.35 8.03 -9.79
N GLY A 159 7.10 9.16 -10.42
CA GLY A 159 7.90 10.34 -10.17
C GLY A 159 9.33 10.30 -10.72
N LYS A 160 9.64 9.34 -11.53
CA LYS A 160 10.93 9.31 -12.19
C LYS A 160 10.83 10.04 -13.51
N SER A 161 11.76 10.89 -13.74
CA SER A 161 11.82 11.64 -14.99
C SER A 161 12.83 11.05 -15.94
#